data_928fe264cacb986120095ae61c0bdea0
#
_entry.id   928fe264cacb986120095ae61c0bdea0
#
_cell.length_a   1.000
_cell.length_b   1.000
_cell.length_c   1.000
_cell.angle_alpha   90.00
_cell.angle_beta   90.00
_cell.angle_gamma   90.00
#
_symmetry.space_group_name_H-M   'P 1'
#
loop_
_entity.id
_entity.type
_entity.pdbx_description
1 polymer ?
#
loop_
_entity_poly.entity_id
_entity_poly.type
_entity_poly.pdbx_seq_one_letter_code
_entity_poly.pdbx_strand_id
1 'polypeptide(L)'
;MASGLAWLPGVVAACSPADEQRGAASCQPDPAKDVPPYPTLRHKRDFDALARGGTTRSSPLLVLRVLRTDGATTRIGLSTPRSLGGAVQRNRVRRRLRALISERFGELGTGWDLLVIARPAAAQATYADLREALTNVLRRTEIGR
;
A
#
# COMPACT_ATOMS: atom_id res chain seq x y z
N MET A 1 28.21 -28.07 -48.00
CA MET A 1 27.94 -26.90 -48.35
C MET A 1 27.04 -26.32 -47.37
N ALA A 2 27.09 -25.18 -47.05
CA ALA A 2 26.79 -24.17 -46.06
C ALA A 2 25.62 -24.46 -45.13
N SER A 3 25.95 -24.68 -43.93
CA SER A 3 25.25 -24.73 -42.69
C SER A 3 24.82 -23.33 -42.21
N GLY A 4 23.54 -23.07 -42.09
CA GLY A 4 23.02 -21.88 -41.46
C GLY A 4 22.50 -22.20 -40.07
N LEU A 5 23.30 -21.99 -39.07
CA LEU A 5 22.82 -22.00 -37.66
C LEU A 5 22.20 -20.65 -37.33
N ALA A 6 20.89 -20.64 -37.21
CA ALA A 6 20.18 -19.53 -36.56
C ALA A 6 20.28 -19.68 -35.06
N TRP A 7 21.17 -18.92 -34.46
CA TRP A 7 21.28 -18.77 -33.01
C TRP A 7 20.43 -17.59 -32.56
N LEU A 8 19.42 -17.85 -31.76
CA LEU A 8 18.65 -16.81 -31.08
C LEU A 8 19.30 -16.53 -29.72
N PRO A 9 19.88 -15.37 -29.52
CA PRO A 9 20.32 -14.99 -28.18
C PRO A 9 19.13 -14.51 -27.39
N GLY A 10 18.93 -15.12 -26.23
CA GLY A 10 18.08 -14.62 -25.20
C GLY A 10 18.53 -13.20 -24.80
N VAL A 11 17.58 -12.30 -24.81
CA VAL A 11 17.80 -10.92 -24.37
C VAL A 11 17.92 -10.91 -22.86
N VAL A 12 19.13 -11.11 -22.38
CA VAL A 12 19.52 -10.65 -21.05
C VAL A 12 19.82 -9.16 -21.23
N ALA A 13 18.94 -8.30 -20.76
CA ALA A 13 19.23 -6.89 -20.63
C ALA A 13 20.39 -6.74 -19.64
N ALA A 14 21.61 -6.80 -20.16
CA ALA A 14 22.79 -6.41 -19.43
C ALA A 14 22.74 -4.90 -19.26
N CYS A 15 22.70 -4.43 -18.02
CA CYS A 15 23.08 -3.07 -17.70
C CYS A 15 24.49 -2.86 -18.23
N SER A 16 24.63 -2.03 -19.27
CA SER A 16 25.92 -1.66 -19.79
C SER A 16 26.67 -0.79 -18.79
N PRO A 17 27.95 -1.03 -18.55
CA PRO A 17 28.77 -0.24 -17.62
C PRO A 17 29.01 1.22 -18.05
N ALA A 18 28.43 1.64 -19.17
CA ALA A 18 28.53 3.01 -19.65
C ALA A 18 27.58 4.00 -18.97
N ASP A 19 26.62 3.53 -18.16
CA ASP A 19 25.66 4.39 -17.44
C ASP A 19 26.16 4.87 -16.08
N GLU A 20 27.36 4.48 -15.68
CA GLU A 20 27.92 4.82 -14.37
C GLU A 20 28.40 6.27 -14.25
N GLN A 21 28.40 7.04 -15.33
CA GLN A 21 28.86 8.43 -15.32
C GLN A 21 27.73 9.49 -15.39
N ARG A 22 26.47 9.09 -15.49
CA ARG A 22 25.35 10.00 -15.33
C ARG A 22 24.72 9.78 -13.98
N GLY A 23 24.99 10.71 -13.09
CA GLY A 23 24.53 10.68 -11.72
C GLY A 23 23.06 10.31 -11.58
N ALA A 24 22.79 9.49 -10.56
CA ALA A 24 21.46 9.10 -10.08
C ALA A 24 20.55 8.59 -11.19
N ALA A 25 20.83 7.39 -11.69
CA ALA A 25 19.76 6.58 -12.26
C ALA A 25 18.71 6.41 -11.18
N SER A 26 17.64 7.20 -11.26
CA SER A 26 16.45 6.98 -10.49
C SER A 26 15.98 5.58 -10.84
N CYS A 27 16.28 4.63 -9.96
CA CYS A 27 15.64 3.34 -9.95
C CYS A 27 14.16 3.65 -9.73
N GLN A 28 13.45 3.93 -10.81
CA GLN A 28 12.01 4.12 -10.75
C GLN A 28 11.47 2.73 -10.38
N PRO A 29 10.86 2.58 -9.21
CA PRO A 29 10.22 1.31 -8.88
C PRO A 29 9.19 1.03 -9.97
N ASP A 30 9.24 -0.16 -10.53
CA ASP A 30 8.27 -0.62 -11.54
C ASP A 30 6.86 -0.25 -11.08
N PRO A 31 6.15 0.61 -11.80
CA PRO A 31 4.81 1.05 -11.39
C PRO A 31 3.83 -0.14 -11.29
N ALA A 32 4.12 -1.25 -11.95
CA ALA A 32 3.32 -2.46 -11.92
C ALA A 32 3.41 -3.26 -10.61
N LYS A 33 4.51 -3.13 -9.84
CA LYS A 33 4.70 -3.85 -8.57
C LYS A 33 4.06 -3.16 -7.36
N ASP A 34 3.71 -1.90 -7.49
CA ASP A 34 3.14 -1.09 -6.40
C ASP A 34 1.61 -0.89 -6.50
N VAL A 35 0.97 -1.46 -7.51
CA VAL A 35 -0.50 -1.39 -7.63
C VAL A 35 -1.11 -2.40 -6.67
N PRO A 36 -1.82 -1.94 -5.64
CA PRO A 36 -2.50 -2.86 -4.73
C PRO A 36 -3.62 -3.61 -5.46
N PRO A 37 -3.87 -4.88 -5.11
CA PRO A 37 -4.92 -5.70 -5.74
C PRO A 37 -6.34 -5.30 -5.34
N TYR A 38 -6.51 -4.13 -4.76
CA TYR A 38 -7.79 -3.58 -4.31
C TYR A 38 -7.97 -2.14 -4.79
N PRO A 39 -9.22 -1.67 -4.96
CA PRO A 39 -9.51 -0.29 -5.34
C PRO A 39 -8.97 0.70 -4.30
N THR A 40 -8.31 1.75 -4.76
CA THR A 40 -7.70 2.75 -3.89
C THR A 40 -8.44 4.07 -3.93
N LEU A 41 -8.55 4.72 -2.76
CA LEU A 41 -9.02 6.09 -2.64
C LEU A 41 -7.98 7.06 -3.24
N ARG A 42 -8.37 7.84 -4.24
CA ARG A 42 -7.47 8.77 -4.95
C ARG A 42 -7.89 10.22 -4.87
N HIS A 43 -9.18 10.48 -4.73
CA HIS A 43 -9.71 11.84 -4.77
C HIS A 43 -9.74 12.48 -3.40
N LYS A 44 -9.34 13.76 -3.32
CA LYS A 44 -9.36 14.54 -2.08
C LYS A 44 -10.74 14.56 -1.41
N ARG A 45 -11.80 14.66 -2.23
CA ARG A 45 -13.19 14.63 -1.73
C ARG A 45 -13.52 13.38 -0.92
N ASP A 46 -12.96 12.21 -1.30
CA ASP A 46 -13.20 10.95 -0.59
C ASP A 46 -12.52 10.97 0.80
N PHE A 47 -11.32 11.54 0.89
CA PHE A 47 -10.63 11.75 2.16
C PHE A 47 -11.36 12.75 3.06
N ASP A 48 -11.90 13.83 2.48
CA ASP A 48 -12.67 14.84 3.20
C ASP A 48 -14.00 14.26 3.70
N ALA A 49 -14.67 13.42 2.91
CA ALA A 49 -15.88 12.70 3.32
C ALA A 49 -15.61 11.77 4.51
N LEU A 50 -14.54 10.98 4.45
CA LEU A 50 -14.08 10.15 5.56
C LEU A 50 -13.70 10.95 6.81
N ALA A 51 -13.18 12.16 6.62
CA ALA A 51 -12.81 13.02 7.74
C ALA A 51 -14.04 13.58 8.49
N ARG A 52 -15.13 13.86 7.76
CA ARG A 52 -16.35 14.46 8.31
C ARG A 52 -17.34 13.45 8.87
N GLY A 53 -17.60 12.37 8.12
CA GLY A 53 -18.67 11.42 8.41
C GLY A 53 -18.20 10.03 8.82
N GLY A 54 -16.89 9.75 8.73
CA GLY A 54 -16.36 8.42 9.00
C GLY A 54 -16.24 8.09 10.49
N THR A 55 -16.58 6.86 10.84
CA THR A 55 -16.29 6.32 12.17
C THR A 55 -14.79 6.13 12.32
N THR A 56 -14.21 6.62 13.41
CA THR A 56 -12.78 6.52 13.69
C THR A 56 -12.52 5.48 14.78
N ARG A 57 -11.61 4.56 14.48
CA ARG A 57 -11.07 3.61 15.46
C ARG A 57 -9.56 3.79 15.51
N SER A 58 -9.01 3.87 16.72
CA SER A 58 -7.59 4.10 16.91
C SER A 58 -6.93 2.96 17.70
N SER A 59 -5.67 2.71 17.35
CA SER A 59 -4.73 1.92 18.13
C SER A 59 -3.45 2.74 18.35
N PRO A 60 -2.53 2.29 19.18
CA PRO A 60 -1.23 2.98 19.37
C PRO A 60 -0.44 3.16 18.07
N LEU A 61 -0.56 2.22 17.14
CA LEU A 61 0.20 2.17 15.89
C LEU A 61 -0.55 2.72 14.68
N LEU A 62 -1.88 2.57 14.65
CA LEU A 62 -2.72 2.87 13.48
C LEU A 62 -4.00 3.60 13.88
N VAL A 63 -4.49 4.41 12.98
CA VAL A 63 -5.87 4.96 13.04
C VAL A 63 -6.60 4.49 11.79
N LEU A 64 -7.77 3.92 11.98
CA LEU A 64 -8.68 3.52 10.91
C LEU A 64 -9.89 4.46 10.91
N ARG A 65 -10.17 5.03 9.76
CA ARG A 65 -11.42 5.73 9.48
C ARG A 65 -12.23 4.93 8.49
N VAL A 66 -13.51 4.79 8.76
CA VAL A 66 -14.42 3.97 7.98
C VAL A 66 -15.68 4.75 7.70
N LEU A 67 -16.08 4.77 6.45
CA LEU A 67 -17.33 5.37 6.00
C LEU A 67 -18.07 4.33 5.16
N ARG A 68 -19.33 4.12 5.48
CA ARG A 68 -20.21 3.31 4.63
C ARG A 68 -20.61 4.12 3.40
N THR A 69 -20.48 3.52 2.24
CA THR A 69 -20.87 4.11 0.96
C THR A 69 -21.82 3.17 0.24
N ASP A 70 -22.71 3.72 -0.57
CA ASP A 70 -23.65 2.93 -1.39
C ASP A 70 -22.97 2.28 -2.60
N GLY A 71 -21.62 2.34 -2.66
CA GLY A 71 -20.82 1.73 -3.72
C GLY A 71 -20.77 0.21 -3.63
N ALA A 72 -20.80 -0.46 -4.77
CA ALA A 72 -20.65 -1.92 -4.84
C ALA A 72 -19.26 -2.45 -4.44
N THR A 73 -18.27 -1.58 -4.32
CA THR A 73 -16.88 -1.96 -4.05
C THR A 73 -16.32 -1.23 -2.83
N THR A 74 -15.52 -1.95 -2.04
CA THR A 74 -14.77 -1.36 -0.92
C THR A 74 -13.48 -0.74 -1.45
N ARG A 75 -13.23 0.53 -1.08
CA ARG A 75 -12.03 1.27 -1.48
C ARG A 75 -11.16 1.56 -0.27
N ILE A 76 -9.84 1.46 -0.44
CA ILE A 76 -8.91 1.64 0.67
C ILE A 76 -7.90 2.73 0.36
N GLY A 77 -7.76 3.66 1.30
CA GLY A 77 -6.71 4.68 1.32
C GLY A 77 -5.66 4.34 2.38
N LEU A 78 -4.40 4.61 2.08
CA LEU A 78 -3.31 4.45 3.01
C LEU A 78 -2.54 5.76 3.15
N SER A 79 -2.48 6.27 4.37
CA SER A 79 -1.77 7.51 4.70
C SER A 79 -0.58 7.21 5.62
N THR A 80 0.60 7.63 5.17
CA THR A 80 1.85 7.57 5.95
C THR A 80 2.37 9.00 6.10
N PRO A 81 1.98 9.71 7.16
CA PRO A 81 2.31 11.13 7.34
C PRO A 81 3.83 11.33 7.54
N ARG A 82 4.29 12.57 7.34
CA ARG A 82 5.70 12.93 7.51
C ARG A 82 6.21 12.72 8.94
N SER A 83 5.33 12.81 9.92
CA SER A 83 5.64 12.57 11.35
C SER A 83 6.11 11.13 11.65
N LEU A 84 5.91 10.19 10.72
CA LEU A 84 6.37 8.81 10.84
C LEU A 84 7.90 8.68 10.68
N GLY A 85 8.56 9.69 10.08
CA GLY A 85 10.00 9.70 9.87
C GLY A 85 10.42 9.92 8.42
N GLY A 86 11.63 9.51 8.09
CA GLY A 86 12.22 9.66 6.76
C GLY A 86 11.47 8.87 5.66
N ALA A 87 11.79 9.18 4.42
CA ALA A 87 11.16 8.55 3.24
C ALA A 87 11.28 7.02 3.26
N VAL A 88 12.43 6.50 3.68
CA VAL A 88 12.70 5.06 3.76
C VAL A 88 11.78 4.38 4.78
N GLN A 89 11.62 4.97 5.97
CA GLN A 89 10.75 4.44 7.02
C GLN A 89 9.29 4.46 6.58
N ARG A 90 8.83 5.57 6.02
CA ARG A 90 7.46 5.69 5.49
C ARG A 90 7.18 4.65 4.41
N ASN A 91 8.14 4.43 3.52
CA ASN A 91 7.99 3.46 2.43
C ASN A 91 7.95 2.02 2.97
N ARG A 92 8.80 1.70 3.95
CA ARG A 92 8.81 0.39 4.63
C ARG A 92 7.46 0.10 5.28
N VAL A 93 6.93 1.04 6.07
CA VAL A 93 5.62 0.89 6.73
C VAL A 93 4.50 0.78 5.70
N ARG A 94 4.53 1.59 4.66
CA ARG A 94 3.55 1.54 3.56
C ARG A 94 3.51 0.17 2.89
N ARG A 95 4.67 -0.40 2.56
CA ARG A 95 4.75 -1.74 1.95
C ARG A 95 4.19 -2.83 2.87
N ARG A 96 4.54 -2.79 4.16
CA ARG A 96 4.02 -3.73 5.17
C ARG A 96 2.51 -3.64 5.31
N LEU A 97 1.97 -2.42 5.42
CA LEU A 97 0.52 -2.21 5.53
C LEU A 97 -0.23 -2.64 4.27
N ARG A 98 0.32 -2.39 3.08
CA ARG A 98 -0.28 -2.88 1.82
C ARG A 98 -0.38 -4.40 1.79
N ALA A 99 0.66 -5.11 2.18
CA ALA A 99 0.64 -6.57 2.25
C ALA A 99 -0.43 -7.06 3.23
N LEU A 100 -0.48 -6.51 4.43
CA LEU A 100 -1.47 -6.87 5.46
C LEU A 100 -2.92 -6.59 5.03
N ILE A 101 -3.15 -5.45 4.37
CA ILE A 101 -4.46 -5.09 3.84
C ILE A 101 -4.85 -6.05 2.71
N SER A 102 -3.92 -6.38 1.83
CA SER A 102 -4.15 -7.30 0.71
C SER A 102 -4.56 -8.70 1.20
N GLU A 103 -3.90 -9.20 2.25
CA GLU A 103 -4.24 -10.49 2.88
C GLU A 103 -5.68 -10.53 3.41
N ARG A 104 -6.17 -9.40 3.89
CA ARG A 104 -7.48 -9.31 4.54
C ARG A 104 -8.58 -8.68 3.70
N PHE A 105 -8.26 -8.24 2.51
CA PHE A 105 -9.20 -7.54 1.66
C PHE A 105 -10.47 -8.37 1.37
N GLY A 106 -10.32 -9.68 1.21
CA GLY A 106 -11.45 -10.59 1.00
C GLY A 106 -12.41 -10.73 2.19
N GLU A 107 -11.95 -10.39 3.41
CA GLU A 107 -12.77 -10.40 4.63
C GLU A 107 -13.57 -9.09 4.81
N LEU A 108 -13.17 -8.04 4.08
CA LEU A 108 -13.85 -6.75 4.11
C LEU A 108 -15.07 -6.83 3.19
N GLY A 109 -16.25 -6.64 3.76
CA GLY A 109 -17.49 -6.58 2.98
C GLY A 109 -17.46 -5.51 1.89
N THR A 110 -18.51 -5.40 1.12
CA THR A 110 -18.66 -4.40 0.05
C THR A 110 -19.25 -3.10 0.57
N GLY A 111 -19.03 -1.99 -0.14
CA GLY A 111 -19.65 -0.69 0.17
C GLY A 111 -18.99 0.08 1.31
N TRP A 112 -17.69 -0.04 1.46
CA TRP A 112 -16.94 0.68 2.49
C TRP A 112 -15.80 1.50 1.92
N ASP A 113 -15.64 2.70 2.42
CA ASP A 113 -14.42 3.48 2.24
C ASP A 113 -13.61 3.42 3.53
N LEU A 114 -12.37 2.93 3.42
CA LEU A 114 -11.46 2.78 4.55
C LEU A 114 -10.22 3.66 4.34
N LEU A 115 -9.82 4.35 5.39
CA LEU A 115 -8.56 5.09 5.42
C LEU A 115 -7.72 4.63 6.61
N VAL A 116 -6.61 3.97 6.30
CA VAL A 116 -5.62 3.54 7.29
C VAL A 116 -4.54 4.61 7.39
N ILE A 117 -4.37 5.19 8.57
CA ILE A 117 -3.38 6.21 8.85
C ILE A 117 -2.35 5.63 9.82
N ALA A 118 -1.09 5.58 9.41
CA ALA A 118 0.00 5.13 10.27
C ALA A 118 0.40 6.22 11.26
N ARG A 119 0.57 5.85 12.52
CA ARG A 119 1.10 6.74 13.58
C ARG A 119 2.63 6.70 13.64
N PRO A 120 3.30 7.68 14.24
CA PRO A 120 4.77 7.70 14.37
C PRO A 120 5.34 6.41 14.99
N ALA A 121 4.67 5.84 15.98
CA ALA A 121 5.07 4.59 16.62
C ALA A 121 5.15 3.39 15.64
N ALA A 122 4.41 3.42 14.54
CA ALA A 122 4.46 2.38 13.52
C ALA A 122 5.80 2.29 12.77
N ALA A 123 6.64 3.34 12.84
CA ALA A 123 7.95 3.34 12.21
C ALA A 123 8.89 2.27 12.79
N GLN A 124 8.78 2.02 14.09
CA GLN A 124 9.60 1.06 14.84
C GLN A 124 8.89 -0.29 15.05
N ALA A 125 7.59 -0.36 14.74
CA ALA A 125 6.80 -1.56 14.94
C ALA A 125 7.25 -2.70 14.03
N THR A 126 7.17 -3.92 14.55
CA THR A 126 7.40 -5.14 13.77
C THR A 126 6.22 -5.41 12.83
N TYR A 127 6.39 -6.34 11.90
CA TYR A 127 5.28 -6.78 11.04
C TYR A 127 4.14 -7.40 11.84
N ALA A 128 4.49 -8.17 12.88
CA ALA A 128 3.52 -8.80 13.78
C ALA A 128 2.68 -7.77 14.55
N ASP A 129 3.33 -6.73 15.09
CA ASP A 129 2.64 -5.66 15.81
C ASP A 129 1.66 -4.90 14.91
N LEU A 130 2.08 -4.61 13.68
CA LEU A 130 1.22 -3.95 12.68
C LEU A 130 0.03 -4.83 12.30
N ARG A 131 0.24 -6.14 12.16
CA ARG A 131 -0.81 -7.13 11.87
C ARG A 131 -1.83 -7.19 12.99
N GLU A 132 -1.36 -7.28 14.24
CA GLU A 132 -2.23 -7.29 15.41
C GLU A 132 -3.00 -5.98 15.55
N ALA A 133 -2.33 -4.84 15.44
CA ALA A 133 -2.97 -3.52 15.50
C ALA A 133 -4.06 -3.37 14.42
N LEU A 134 -3.79 -3.79 13.18
CA LEU A 134 -4.76 -3.74 12.08
C LEU A 134 -5.95 -4.68 12.38
N THR A 135 -5.68 -5.90 12.83
CA THR A 135 -6.73 -6.87 13.20
C THR A 135 -7.64 -6.32 14.31
N ASN A 136 -7.04 -5.77 15.36
CA ASN A 136 -7.78 -5.24 16.49
C ASN A 136 -8.66 -4.04 16.11
N VAL A 137 -8.17 -3.19 15.19
CA VAL A 137 -8.93 -2.04 14.72
C VAL A 137 -10.07 -2.45 13.79
N LEU A 138 -9.84 -3.43 12.89
CA LEU A 138 -10.85 -3.98 12.00
C LEU A 138 -11.97 -4.70 12.78
N ARG A 139 -11.62 -5.50 13.78
CA ARG A 139 -12.61 -6.21 14.63
C ARG A 139 -13.53 -5.27 15.41
N ARG A 140 -13.07 -4.07 15.72
CA ARG A 140 -13.86 -3.02 16.40
C ARG A 140 -14.75 -2.23 15.45
N THR A 141 -14.65 -2.48 14.17
CA THR A 141 -15.51 -1.87 13.14
C THR A 141 -16.52 -2.91 12.67
N GLU A 142 -17.70 -2.46 12.29
CA GLU A 142 -18.79 -3.35 11.81
C GLU A 142 -18.56 -3.83 10.36
N ILE A 143 -17.32 -3.78 9.90
CA ILE A 143 -16.94 -4.20 8.55
C ILE A 143 -16.94 -5.73 8.52
N GLY A 144 -17.75 -6.31 7.62
CA GLY A 144 -17.80 -7.77 7.44
C GLY A 144 -18.85 -8.50 8.29
N ARG A 145 -19.80 -7.78 8.91
CA ARG A 145 -21.01 -8.36 9.48
C ARG A 145 -22.19 -8.23 8.54
#